data_bf5a27bfeda74385ab779e6f5cc2d53f
#
_entry.id   bf5a27bfeda74385ab779e6f5cc2d53f
#
_cell.length_a   1.000
_cell.length_b   1.000
_cell.length_c   1.000
_cell.angle_alpha   90.00
_cell.angle_beta   90.00
_cell.angle_gamma   90.00
#
_symmetry.space_group_name_H-M   'P 1'
#
loop_
_entity.id
_entity.type
_entity.pdbx_description
1 polymer ?
#
loop_
_entity_poly.entity_id
_entity_poly.type
_entity_poly.pdbx_seq_one_letter_code
_entity_poly.pdbx_strand_id
1 'polypeptide(L)'
;MAIFKGTGVAIVTPMHEDGKVNYEKLEEILEDQIANSTDAIVICGTTGESSTLTHGEHLQTIKFTIDKVNKRVPVIAGTGSNCTETAIMMSKEAASYGADALLIVTPYYNKATQKGLIAHYTAIANAVPETPLIM
;
A
#
# COMPACT_ATOMS: atom_id res chain seq x y z
N MET A 1 -2.77 -0.10 -19.63
CA MET A 1 -4.18 0.25 -19.33
C MET A 1 -4.19 0.93 -17.95
N ALA A 2 -4.99 1.98 -17.73
CA ALA A 2 -5.08 2.61 -16.40
C ALA A 2 -5.75 1.62 -15.41
N ILE A 3 -5.24 1.56 -14.18
CA ILE A 3 -5.77 0.67 -13.11
C ILE A 3 -7.17 1.13 -12.70
N PHE A 4 -7.39 2.45 -12.67
CA PHE A 4 -8.67 3.09 -12.42
C PHE A 4 -8.72 4.47 -13.09
N LYS A 5 -9.88 5.10 -13.10
CA LYS A 5 -10.10 6.49 -13.49
C LYS A 5 -10.95 7.14 -12.41
N GLY A 6 -10.55 8.32 -11.97
CA GLY A 6 -11.25 9.06 -10.92
C GLY A 6 -10.41 9.27 -9.69
N THR A 7 -10.99 9.14 -8.50
CA THR A 7 -10.37 9.43 -7.22
C THR A 7 -9.81 8.17 -6.56
N GLY A 8 -8.50 8.14 -6.35
CA GLY A 8 -7.84 7.18 -5.46
C GLY A 8 -7.58 7.82 -4.10
N VAL A 9 -8.23 7.34 -3.05
CA VAL A 9 -8.10 7.91 -1.71
C VAL A 9 -7.03 7.20 -0.90
N ALA A 10 -6.07 7.98 -0.37
CA ALA A 10 -5.12 7.49 0.63
C ALA A 10 -5.79 7.58 2.00
N ILE A 11 -6.19 6.44 2.54
CA ILE A 11 -6.91 6.37 3.81
C ILE A 11 -5.96 6.32 5.01
N VAL A 12 -6.47 6.72 6.17
CA VAL A 12 -5.78 6.61 7.45
C VAL A 12 -5.79 5.16 7.94
N THR A 13 -4.87 4.82 8.83
CA THR A 13 -4.92 3.57 9.60
C THR A 13 -5.47 3.90 10.99
N PRO A 14 -6.75 3.59 11.28
CA PRO A 14 -7.31 3.85 12.60
C PRO A 14 -6.65 2.95 13.63
N MET A 15 -6.39 3.50 14.82
CA MET A 15 -5.72 2.81 15.90
C MET A 15 -6.52 2.91 17.19
N HIS A 16 -6.39 1.91 18.05
CA HIS A 16 -6.85 1.97 19.44
C HIS A 16 -5.92 2.86 20.28
N GLU A 17 -6.34 3.20 21.50
CA GLU A 17 -5.54 3.99 22.44
C GLU A 17 -4.19 3.33 22.80
N ASP A 18 -4.09 2.00 22.68
CA ASP A 18 -2.85 1.23 22.89
C ASP A 18 -1.93 1.20 21.65
N GLY A 19 -2.31 1.88 20.57
CA GLY A 19 -1.55 2.00 19.32
C GLY A 19 -1.75 0.84 18.35
N LYS A 20 -2.54 -0.17 18.66
CA LYS A 20 -2.84 -1.27 17.73
C LYS A 20 -3.85 -0.86 16.67
N VAL A 21 -3.75 -1.47 15.49
CA VAL A 21 -4.68 -1.21 14.40
C VAL A 21 -6.11 -1.60 14.79
N ASN A 22 -7.04 -0.66 14.61
CA ASN A 22 -8.48 -0.88 14.84
C ASN A 22 -9.14 -1.34 13.54
N TYR A 23 -9.20 -2.65 13.33
CA TYR A 23 -9.76 -3.24 12.12
C TYR A 23 -11.27 -3.02 11.95
N GLU A 24 -12.03 -2.92 13.04
CA GLU A 24 -13.47 -2.61 12.98
C GLU A 24 -13.68 -1.20 12.40
N LYS A 25 -12.92 -0.24 12.89
CA LYS A 25 -12.99 1.13 12.38
C LYS A 25 -12.44 1.25 10.96
N LEU A 26 -11.43 0.46 10.62
CA LEU A 26 -10.92 0.41 9.25
C LEU A 26 -12.01 -0.11 8.29
N GLU A 27 -12.74 -1.15 8.66
CA GLU A 27 -13.85 -1.66 7.86
C GLU A 27 -14.93 -0.59 7.63
N GLU A 28 -15.34 0.14 8.68
CA GLU A 28 -16.29 1.25 8.54
C GLU A 28 -15.80 2.31 7.55
N ILE A 29 -14.51 2.68 7.62
CA ILE A 29 -13.91 3.67 6.69
C ILE A 29 -13.94 3.13 5.25
N LEU A 30 -13.59 1.87 5.04
CA LEU A 30 -13.61 1.26 3.71
C LEU A 30 -15.02 1.25 3.10
N GLU A 31 -16.02 0.86 3.88
CA GLU A 31 -17.41 0.84 3.44
C GLU A 31 -17.92 2.25 3.13
N ASP A 32 -17.60 3.24 3.97
CA ASP A 32 -17.97 4.64 3.72
C ASP A 32 -17.34 5.17 2.43
N GLN A 33 -16.07 4.91 2.18
CA GLN A 33 -15.40 5.33 0.95
C GLN A 33 -16.02 4.71 -0.30
N ILE A 34 -16.31 3.43 -0.26
CA ILE A 34 -16.92 2.71 -1.38
C ILE A 34 -18.36 3.21 -1.62
N ALA A 35 -19.15 3.41 -0.56
CA ALA A 35 -20.50 3.93 -0.65
C ALA A 35 -20.56 5.36 -1.21
N ASN A 36 -19.52 6.16 -0.99
CA ASN A 36 -19.38 7.53 -1.48
C ASN A 36 -18.59 7.63 -2.81
N SER A 37 -18.54 6.55 -3.58
CA SER A 37 -18.04 6.52 -4.96
C SER A 37 -16.53 6.80 -5.10
N THR A 38 -15.72 6.37 -4.15
CA THR A 38 -14.27 6.31 -4.33
C THR A 38 -13.92 5.28 -5.40
N ASP A 39 -13.05 5.64 -6.34
CA ASP A 39 -12.69 4.77 -7.48
C ASP A 39 -11.53 3.83 -7.19
N ALA A 40 -10.73 4.09 -6.17
CA ALA A 40 -9.64 3.23 -5.69
C ALA A 40 -9.28 3.56 -4.23
N ILE A 41 -8.81 2.56 -3.49
CA ILE A 41 -8.31 2.71 -2.12
C ILE A 41 -6.78 2.57 -2.11
N VAL A 42 -6.08 3.54 -1.52
CA VAL A 42 -4.65 3.44 -1.22
C VAL A 42 -4.49 3.15 0.27
N ILE A 43 -4.05 1.94 0.59
CA ILE A 43 -3.84 1.50 1.98
C ILE A 43 -2.35 1.53 2.35
N CYS A 44 -2.05 1.86 3.59
CA CYS A 44 -0.69 1.89 4.11
C CYS A 44 0.27 2.77 3.30
N GLY A 45 -0.24 3.88 2.72
CA GLY A 45 0.60 4.97 2.25
C GLY A 45 1.11 5.83 3.41
N THR A 46 1.69 6.98 3.12
CA THR A 46 2.14 7.95 4.15
C THR A 46 0.99 8.42 5.03
N THR A 47 -0.18 8.68 4.46
CA THR A 47 -1.40 9.03 5.20
C THR A 47 -1.83 7.94 6.18
N GLY A 48 -1.60 6.68 5.82
CA GLY A 48 -1.86 5.51 6.67
C GLY A 48 -0.75 5.19 7.67
N GLU A 49 0.21 6.11 7.87
CA GLU A 49 1.28 6.00 8.86
C GLU A 49 2.08 4.68 8.78
N SER A 50 2.32 4.19 7.57
CA SER A 50 2.98 2.89 7.33
C SER A 50 4.33 2.75 8.04
N SER A 51 5.05 3.85 8.25
CA SER A 51 6.35 3.85 8.92
C SER A 51 6.27 3.60 10.44
N THR A 52 5.10 3.71 11.06
CA THR A 52 4.87 3.44 12.49
C THR A 52 4.36 2.04 12.76
N LEU A 53 3.98 1.31 11.72
CA LEU A 53 3.52 -0.08 11.79
C LEU A 53 4.72 -1.04 11.78
N THR A 54 4.64 -2.11 12.55
CA THR A 54 5.54 -3.25 12.33
C THR A 54 5.25 -3.89 10.97
N HIS A 55 6.22 -4.59 10.38
CA HIS A 55 6.00 -5.25 9.08
C HIS A 55 4.80 -6.22 9.11
N GLY A 56 4.60 -6.91 10.24
CA GLY A 56 3.46 -7.81 10.42
C GLY A 56 2.12 -7.08 10.41
N GLU A 57 1.97 -5.99 11.17
CA GLU A 57 0.76 -5.17 11.19
C GLU A 57 0.49 -4.53 9.83
N HIS A 58 1.54 -4.04 9.17
CA HIS A 58 1.46 -3.43 7.84
C HIS A 58 0.89 -4.43 6.82
N LEU A 59 1.49 -5.62 6.72
CA LEU A 59 1.02 -6.68 5.82
C LEU A 59 -0.37 -7.18 6.17
N GLN A 60 -0.68 -7.32 7.46
CA GLN A 60 -2.00 -7.72 7.92
C GLN A 60 -3.07 -6.66 7.55
N THR A 61 -2.72 -5.37 7.67
CA THR A 61 -3.62 -4.26 7.31
C THR A 61 -3.90 -4.24 5.81
N ILE A 62 -2.87 -4.46 4.97
CA ILE A 62 -3.02 -4.60 3.52
C ILE A 62 -3.95 -5.79 3.20
N LYS A 63 -3.65 -6.96 3.77
CA LYS A 63 -4.45 -8.18 3.53
C LYS A 63 -5.90 -7.98 3.95
N PHE A 64 -6.15 -7.45 5.14
CA PHE A 64 -7.49 -7.16 5.64
C PHE A 64 -8.24 -6.24 4.67
N THR A 65 -7.60 -5.17 4.19
CA THR A 65 -8.21 -4.22 3.25
C THR A 65 -8.58 -4.91 1.92
N ILE A 66 -7.69 -5.72 1.35
CA ILE A 66 -7.95 -6.46 0.11
C ILE A 66 -9.13 -7.40 0.28
N ASP A 67 -9.16 -8.18 1.38
CA ASP A 67 -10.23 -9.13 1.69
C ASP A 67 -11.59 -8.40 1.85
N LYS A 68 -11.61 -7.27 2.58
CA LYS A 68 -12.84 -6.50 2.83
C LYS A 68 -13.35 -5.77 1.60
N VAL A 69 -12.47 -5.13 0.84
CA VAL A 69 -12.84 -4.46 -0.42
C VAL A 69 -13.37 -5.48 -1.44
N ASN A 70 -12.84 -6.69 -1.44
CA ASN A 70 -13.31 -7.82 -2.25
C ASN A 70 -13.55 -7.43 -3.73
N LYS A 71 -12.57 -6.79 -4.35
CA LYS A 71 -12.58 -6.37 -5.76
C LYS A 71 -13.70 -5.39 -6.17
N ARG A 72 -14.40 -4.77 -5.23
CA ARG A 72 -15.41 -3.73 -5.54
C ARG A 72 -14.77 -2.48 -6.13
N VAL A 73 -13.58 -2.14 -5.67
CA VAL A 73 -12.69 -1.11 -6.24
C VAL A 73 -11.25 -1.62 -6.19
N PRO A 74 -10.33 -1.09 -7.01
CA PRO A 74 -8.91 -1.43 -6.90
C PRO A 74 -8.32 -1.05 -5.55
N VAL A 75 -7.46 -1.93 -5.01
CA VAL A 75 -6.65 -1.68 -3.81
C VAL A 75 -5.19 -1.50 -4.21
N ILE A 76 -4.66 -0.34 -3.89
CA ILE A 76 -3.27 0.05 -4.11
C ILE A 76 -2.55 -0.05 -2.76
N ALA A 77 -1.60 -0.96 -2.65
CA ALA A 77 -0.88 -1.18 -1.39
C ALA A 77 0.41 -0.35 -1.33
N GLY A 78 0.57 0.45 -0.28
CA GLY A 78 1.82 1.15 0.02
C GLY A 78 2.85 0.16 0.57
N THR A 79 3.87 -0.18 -0.22
CA THR A 79 4.90 -1.17 0.14
C THR A 79 6.31 -0.62 0.02
N GLY A 80 6.45 0.67 -0.32
CA GLY A 80 7.74 1.32 -0.44
C GLY A 80 8.50 1.40 0.89
N SER A 81 9.82 1.36 0.79
CA SER A 81 10.74 1.49 1.92
C SER A 81 12.04 2.14 1.43
N ASN A 82 12.78 2.74 2.34
CA ASN A 82 14.16 3.19 2.06
C ASN A 82 15.17 2.02 2.02
N CYS A 83 14.77 0.82 2.40
CA CYS A 83 15.51 -0.43 2.23
C CYS A 83 14.92 -1.21 1.06
N THR A 84 15.72 -1.45 0.01
CA THR A 84 15.27 -2.13 -1.21
C THR A 84 14.77 -3.55 -0.92
N GLU A 85 15.45 -4.29 -0.07
CA GLU A 85 15.04 -5.67 0.30
C GLU A 85 13.70 -5.68 1.03
N THR A 86 13.49 -4.74 1.95
CA THR A 86 12.20 -4.58 2.64
C THR A 86 11.09 -4.25 1.65
N ALA A 87 11.32 -3.30 0.73
CA ALA A 87 10.35 -2.95 -0.29
C ALA A 87 10.00 -4.15 -1.19
N ILE A 88 10.98 -4.95 -1.57
CA ILE A 88 10.77 -6.18 -2.37
C ILE A 88 9.95 -7.21 -1.58
N MET A 89 10.29 -7.47 -0.33
CA MET A 89 9.58 -8.40 0.54
C MET A 89 8.12 -7.98 0.70
N MET A 90 7.88 -6.74 1.10
CA MET A 90 6.53 -6.19 1.29
C MET A 90 5.71 -6.22 -0.01
N SER A 91 6.34 -5.90 -1.14
CA SER A 91 5.70 -5.89 -2.46
C SER A 91 5.27 -7.30 -2.91
N LYS A 92 6.12 -8.30 -2.70
CA LYS A 92 5.78 -9.70 -3.00
C LYS A 92 4.61 -10.20 -2.17
N GLU A 93 4.59 -9.91 -0.88
CA GLU A 93 3.50 -10.30 0.01
C GLU A 93 2.20 -9.61 -0.38
N ALA A 94 2.21 -8.29 -0.59
CA ALA A 94 1.01 -7.55 -1.01
C ALA A 94 0.48 -8.02 -2.37
N ALA A 95 1.36 -8.31 -3.34
CA ALA A 95 0.98 -8.87 -4.63
C ALA A 95 0.35 -10.26 -4.45
N SER A 96 0.91 -11.11 -3.57
CA SER A 96 0.36 -12.45 -3.29
C SER A 96 -1.04 -12.41 -2.65
N TYR A 97 -1.35 -11.35 -1.89
CA TYR A 97 -2.68 -11.12 -1.33
C TYR A 97 -3.69 -10.60 -2.37
N GLY A 98 -3.22 -10.19 -3.53
CA GLY A 98 -4.06 -9.73 -4.64
C GLY A 98 -4.24 -8.20 -4.73
N ALA A 99 -3.26 -7.42 -4.26
CA ALA A 99 -3.21 -5.98 -4.51
C ALA A 99 -3.25 -5.69 -6.02
N ASP A 100 -4.03 -4.71 -6.43
CA ASP A 100 -4.20 -4.35 -7.85
C ASP A 100 -3.05 -3.47 -8.36
N ALA A 101 -2.35 -2.78 -7.46
CA ALA A 101 -1.11 -2.05 -7.70
C ALA A 101 -0.35 -1.82 -6.40
N LEU A 102 0.91 -1.38 -6.54
CA LEU A 102 1.77 -1.04 -5.40
C LEU A 102 2.18 0.43 -5.48
N LEU A 103 2.06 1.15 -4.38
CA LEU A 103 2.58 2.51 -4.24
C LEU A 103 3.95 2.44 -3.58
N ILE A 104 4.98 2.88 -4.31
CA ILE A 104 6.37 2.82 -3.87
C ILE A 104 6.88 4.23 -3.62
N VAL A 105 6.93 4.61 -2.35
CA VAL A 105 7.52 5.88 -1.95
C VAL A 105 9.02 5.93 -2.30
N THR A 106 9.48 7.07 -2.75
CA THR A 106 10.92 7.31 -2.95
C THR A 106 11.69 7.03 -1.65
N PRO A 107 12.83 6.30 -1.70
CA PRO A 107 13.65 6.06 -0.53
C PRO A 107 13.91 7.34 0.25
N TYR A 108 13.42 7.39 1.46
CA TYR A 108 13.54 8.53 2.36
C TYR A 108 14.81 8.42 3.22
N TYR A 109 15.29 9.54 3.75
CA TYR A 109 16.47 9.63 4.62
C TYR A 109 17.81 9.38 3.92
N ASN A 110 17.96 8.34 3.11
CA ASN A 110 19.22 7.85 2.52
C ASN A 110 19.82 8.78 1.44
N LYS A 111 19.07 9.77 0.93
CA LYS A 111 19.51 10.69 -0.14
C LYS A 111 20.11 9.95 -1.35
N ALA A 112 19.34 9.02 -1.91
CA ALA A 112 19.78 8.21 -3.05
C ALA A 112 20.12 9.07 -4.29
N THR A 113 21.11 8.64 -5.06
CA THR A 113 21.40 9.22 -6.38
C THR A 113 20.33 8.78 -7.41
N GLN A 114 20.24 9.49 -8.55
CA GLN A 114 19.33 9.10 -9.63
C GLN A 114 19.57 7.67 -10.11
N LYS A 115 20.83 7.26 -10.26
CA LYS A 115 21.18 5.87 -10.60
C LYS A 115 20.71 4.88 -9.52
N GLY A 116 20.84 5.25 -8.25
CA GLY A 116 20.36 4.45 -7.12
C GLY A 116 18.85 4.33 -7.11
N LEU A 117 18.09 5.39 -7.39
CA LEU A 117 16.64 5.35 -7.53
C LEU A 117 16.21 4.42 -8.67
N ILE A 118 16.81 4.54 -9.85
CA ILE A 118 16.52 3.66 -10.98
C ILE A 118 16.77 2.19 -10.60
N ALA A 119 17.90 1.90 -9.96
CA ALA A 119 18.22 0.54 -9.52
C ALA A 119 17.21 0.01 -8.49
N HIS A 120 16.81 0.84 -7.52
CA HIS A 120 15.83 0.52 -6.50
C HIS A 120 14.47 0.13 -7.11
N TYR A 121 13.91 1.00 -7.94
CA TYR A 121 12.61 0.73 -8.58
C TYR A 121 12.68 -0.44 -9.56
N THR A 122 13.78 -0.58 -10.30
CA THR A 122 13.98 -1.72 -11.20
C THR A 122 14.02 -3.04 -10.44
N ALA A 123 14.69 -3.09 -9.29
CA ALA A 123 14.75 -4.30 -8.46
C ALA A 123 13.35 -4.70 -7.94
N ILE A 124 12.54 -3.72 -7.50
CA ILE A 124 11.17 -3.98 -7.05
C ILE A 124 10.30 -4.44 -8.21
N ALA A 125 10.34 -3.75 -9.37
CA ALA A 125 9.55 -4.10 -10.55
C ALA A 125 9.86 -5.53 -11.04
N ASN A 126 11.15 -5.91 -11.06
CA ASN A 126 11.55 -7.26 -11.46
C ASN A 126 11.08 -8.33 -10.46
N ALA A 127 10.88 -7.97 -9.20
CA ALA A 127 10.44 -8.90 -8.17
C ALA A 127 8.93 -9.19 -8.22
N VAL A 128 8.15 -8.29 -8.82
CA VAL A 128 6.67 -8.37 -8.96
C VAL A 128 6.22 -7.95 -10.37
N PRO A 129 6.65 -8.66 -11.41
CA PRO A 129 6.51 -8.20 -12.81
C PRO A 129 5.05 -8.08 -13.28
N GLU A 130 4.12 -8.78 -12.63
CA GLU A 130 2.69 -8.75 -13.00
C GLU A 130 1.91 -7.66 -12.27
N THR A 131 2.50 -7.01 -11.26
CA THR A 131 1.79 -6.01 -10.45
C THR A 131 2.29 -4.61 -10.79
N PRO A 132 1.40 -3.71 -11.25
CA PRO A 132 1.78 -2.33 -11.58
C PRO A 132 2.37 -1.58 -10.39
N LEU A 133 3.42 -0.78 -10.65
CA LEU A 133 4.02 0.11 -9.67
C LEU A 133 3.60 1.56 -9.93
N ILE A 134 3.22 2.26 -8.87
CA ILE A 134 3.01 3.71 -8.81
C ILE A 134 4.16 4.30 -8.00
N MET A 135 4.87 5.29 -8.57
CA MET A 135 6.04 5.94 -7.96
C MET A 135 5.68 7.35 -7.50
#